data_24b0e104696db9e886ba96a12ad59767
#
_entry.id   24b0e104696db9e886ba96a12ad59767
#
_cell.length_a   1.000
_cell.length_b   1.000
_cell.length_c   1.000
_cell.angle_alpha   90.00
_cell.angle_beta   90.00
_cell.angle_gamma   90.00
#
_symmetry.space_group_name_H-M   'P 1'
#
loop_
_entity.id
_entity.type
_entity.pdbx_description
1 polymer ?
#
loop_
_entity_poly.entity_id
_entity_poly.type
_entity_poly.pdbx_seq_one_letter_code
_entity_poly.pdbx_strand_id
1 'polypeptide(L)'
;VAIGQNDNHPVDYMAEDYDSEKSENWRKHYQAFIEKLMELYPKAQIILATTILCHDKNWDRSIDEVCTRIGSSRVHHFLYTKNGSGTPGHIRIPEAEQMSDELAAYITSLGDEIWED
;
A
#
# COMPACT_ATOMS: atom_id res chain seq x y z
N VAL A 1 5.05 -0.67 -3.89
CA VAL A 1 4.82 -1.88 -3.08
C VAL A 1 3.34 -2.05 -2.81
N ALA A 2 2.79 -3.20 -3.17
CA ALA A 2 1.37 -3.52 -2.96
C ALA A 2 1.28 -4.90 -2.29
N ILE A 3 1.12 -4.93 -0.98
CA ILE A 3 0.96 -6.17 -0.19
C ILE A 3 -0.23 -6.05 0.76
N GLY A 4 -0.65 -7.16 1.33
CA GLY A 4 -1.78 -7.24 2.26
C GLY A 4 -3.04 -7.88 1.67
N GLN A 5 -3.15 -7.94 0.34
CA GLN A 5 -4.37 -8.42 -0.33
C GLN A 5 -4.70 -9.90 0.02
N ASN A 6 -3.70 -10.74 0.17
CA ASN A 6 -3.88 -12.17 0.45
C ASN A 6 -3.60 -12.56 1.91
N ASP A 7 -3.24 -11.61 2.75
CA ASP A 7 -2.91 -11.87 4.15
C ASP A 7 -4.17 -12.05 5.04
N ASN A 8 -5.35 -11.86 4.44
CA ASN A 8 -6.65 -12.03 5.09
C ASN A 8 -7.16 -13.48 5.14
N HIS A 9 -6.34 -14.45 4.79
CA HIS A 9 -6.71 -15.86 4.77
C HIS A 9 -5.86 -16.68 5.75
N PRO A 10 -6.40 -17.76 6.38
CA PRO A 10 -7.80 -18.21 6.31
C PRO A 10 -8.78 -17.36 7.10
N VAL A 11 -8.28 -16.46 7.94
CA VAL A 11 -9.08 -15.54 8.77
C VAL A 11 -8.58 -14.11 8.54
N ASP A 12 -9.52 -13.19 8.32
CA ASP A 12 -9.20 -11.76 8.19
C ASP A 12 -9.03 -11.11 9.58
N TYR A 13 -7.90 -11.39 10.23
CA TYR A 13 -7.58 -10.90 11.56
C TYR A 13 -7.54 -9.36 11.63
N MET A 14 -7.20 -8.70 10.53
CA MET A 14 -7.14 -7.24 10.47
C MET A 14 -8.54 -6.63 10.52
N ALA A 15 -9.48 -7.22 9.78
CA ALA A 15 -10.88 -6.81 9.81
C ALA A 15 -11.54 -7.08 11.17
N GLU A 16 -11.19 -8.21 11.80
CA GLU A 16 -11.74 -8.60 13.09
C GLU A 16 -11.26 -7.69 14.23
N ASP A 17 -9.98 -7.40 14.26
CA ASP A 17 -9.38 -6.57 15.32
C ASP A 17 -8.09 -5.86 14.82
N TYR A 18 -8.23 -4.59 14.50
CA TYR A 18 -7.11 -3.74 14.11
C TYR A 18 -5.99 -3.70 15.15
N ASP A 19 -6.34 -3.74 16.44
CA ASP A 19 -5.39 -3.62 17.55
C ASP A 19 -4.86 -4.97 18.05
N SER A 20 -5.23 -6.07 17.41
CA SER A 20 -4.74 -7.41 17.80
C SER A 20 -3.21 -7.52 17.62
N GLU A 21 -2.62 -8.45 18.35
CA GLU A 21 -1.20 -8.76 18.23
C GLU A 21 -0.81 -9.15 16.80
N LYS A 22 -1.66 -9.92 16.11
CA LYS A 22 -1.43 -10.29 14.70
C LYS A 22 -1.42 -9.08 13.78
N SER A 23 -2.38 -8.19 13.94
CA SER A 23 -2.47 -6.95 13.16
C SER A 23 -1.25 -6.07 13.39
N GLU A 24 -0.83 -5.91 14.64
CA GLU A 24 0.37 -5.14 14.98
C GLU A 24 1.65 -5.79 14.47
N ASN A 25 1.75 -7.10 14.54
CA ASN A 25 2.89 -7.84 13.99
C ASN A 25 3.00 -7.67 12.47
N TRP A 26 1.86 -7.68 11.75
CA TRP A 26 1.85 -7.40 10.31
C TRP A 26 2.42 -6.00 10.02
N ARG A 27 1.97 -4.97 10.75
CA ARG A 27 2.48 -3.60 10.59
C ARG A 27 3.98 -3.51 10.87
N LYS A 28 4.45 -4.14 11.93
CA LYS A 28 5.89 -4.18 12.29
C LYS A 28 6.74 -4.83 11.21
N HIS A 29 6.29 -5.97 10.67
CA HIS A 29 7.00 -6.67 9.60
C HIS A 29 7.00 -5.86 8.29
N TYR A 30 5.86 -5.24 7.96
CA TYR A 30 5.80 -4.39 6.77
C TYR A 30 6.71 -3.17 6.91
N GLN A 31 6.70 -2.51 8.06
CA GLN A 31 7.60 -1.39 8.35
C GLN A 31 9.06 -1.81 8.18
N ALA A 32 9.49 -2.90 8.79
CA ALA A 32 10.85 -3.41 8.68
C ALA A 32 11.23 -3.72 7.22
N PHE A 33 10.32 -4.27 6.44
CA PHE A 33 10.52 -4.54 5.02
C PHE A 33 10.75 -3.24 4.23
N ILE A 34 9.91 -2.21 4.45
CA ILE A 34 10.08 -0.92 3.77
C ILE A 34 11.37 -0.22 4.18
N GLU A 35 11.70 -0.23 5.46
CA GLU A 35 12.97 0.31 5.97
C GLU A 35 14.17 -0.37 5.31
N LYS A 36 14.08 -1.70 5.09
CA LYS A 36 15.12 -2.44 4.36
C LYS A 36 15.21 -2.02 2.90
N LEU A 37 14.09 -1.78 2.24
CA LEU A 37 14.10 -1.24 0.87
C LEU A 37 14.74 0.15 0.82
N MET A 38 14.45 1.00 1.80
CA MET A 38 15.05 2.34 1.89
C MET A 38 16.57 2.30 2.05
N GLU A 39 17.07 1.33 2.81
CA GLU A 39 18.50 1.08 2.98
C GLU A 39 19.15 0.62 1.67
N LEU A 40 18.52 -0.35 0.99
CA LEU A 40 19.04 -0.91 -0.25
C LEU A 40 18.94 0.05 -1.45
N TYR A 41 17.93 0.92 -1.44
CA TYR A 41 17.65 1.86 -2.52
C TYR A 41 17.54 3.29 -1.96
N PRO A 42 18.67 3.91 -1.56
CA PRO A 42 18.68 5.16 -0.80
C PRO A 42 18.12 6.37 -1.56
N LYS A 43 18.01 6.28 -2.88
CA LYS A 43 17.46 7.34 -3.73
C LYS A 43 16.03 7.06 -4.22
N ALA A 44 15.48 5.86 -3.95
CA ALA A 44 14.17 5.49 -4.44
C ALA A 44 13.04 6.21 -3.70
N GLN A 45 12.00 6.58 -4.43
CA GLN A 45 10.69 6.89 -3.88
C GLN A 45 9.92 5.58 -3.74
N ILE A 46 9.28 5.37 -2.61
CA ILE A 46 8.55 4.13 -2.30
C ILE A 46 7.08 4.48 -2.09
N ILE A 47 6.21 3.89 -2.90
CA ILE A 47 4.77 4.10 -2.81
C ILE A 47 4.14 2.83 -2.24
N LEU A 48 3.44 2.97 -1.11
CA LEU A 48 2.70 1.90 -0.46
C LEU A 48 1.23 1.95 -0.89
N ALA A 49 0.73 0.86 -1.41
CA ALA A 49 -0.65 0.76 -1.88
C ALA A 49 -1.19 -0.66 -1.67
N THR A 50 -2.50 -0.83 -1.80
CA THR A 50 -3.12 -2.11 -2.09
C THR A 50 -3.74 -2.06 -3.48
N THR A 51 -4.49 -3.10 -3.84
CA THR A 51 -5.24 -3.13 -5.09
C THR A 51 -6.66 -2.63 -4.89
N ILE A 52 -7.41 -2.48 -5.99
CA ILE A 52 -8.83 -2.14 -5.95
C ILE A 52 -9.73 -3.34 -5.61
N LEU A 53 -9.17 -4.53 -5.39
CA LEU A 53 -9.94 -5.71 -4.98
C LEU A 53 -10.62 -5.47 -3.64
N CYS A 54 -11.77 -6.12 -3.46
CA CYS A 54 -12.53 -6.04 -2.21
C CYS A 54 -11.66 -6.47 -1.02
N HIS A 55 -11.50 -5.59 -0.06
CA HIS A 55 -10.80 -5.86 1.20
C HIS A 55 -11.32 -4.94 2.29
N ASP A 56 -11.06 -5.29 3.55
CA ASP A 56 -11.43 -4.45 4.68
C ASP A 56 -10.56 -3.19 4.75
N LYS A 57 -11.19 -2.07 5.12
CA LYS A 57 -10.52 -0.77 5.26
C LYS A 57 -9.38 -0.75 6.28
N ASN A 58 -9.37 -1.68 7.22
CA ASN A 58 -8.31 -1.77 8.23
C ASN A 58 -6.95 -2.14 7.61
N TRP A 59 -6.95 -2.81 6.46
CA TRP A 59 -5.71 -3.05 5.70
C TRP A 59 -5.10 -1.74 5.20
N ASP A 60 -5.91 -0.87 4.61
CA ASP A 60 -5.45 0.44 4.13
C ASP A 60 -5.02 1.34 5.28
N ARG A 61 -5.76 1.31 6.38
CA ARG A 61 -5.41 2.01 7.62
C ARG A 61 -4.06 1.55 8.15
N SER A 62 -3.79 0.25 8.12
CA SER A 62 -2.49 -0.31 8.55
C SER A 62 -1.35 0.15 7.65
N ILE A 63 -1.56 0.19 6.33
CA ILE A 63 -0.56 0.67 5.37
C ILE A 63 -0.26 2.16 5.61
N ASP A 64 -1.30 2.97 5.81
CA ASP A 64 -1.16 4.39 6.14
C ASP A 64 -0.39 4.59 7.45
N GLU A 65 -0.68 3.79 8.47
CA GLU A 65 0.03 3.84 9.74
C GLU A 65 1.52 3.47 9.59
N VAL A 66 1.84 2.46 8.80
CA VAL A 66 3.24 2.09 8.50
C VAL A 66 3.96 3.27 7.81
N CYS A 67 3.32 3.88 6.83
CA CYS A 67 3.86 5.06 6.17
C CYS A 67 4.13 6.21 7.16
N THR A 68 3.19 6.46 8.06
CA THR A 68 3.31 7.50 9.10
C THR A 68 4.42 7.17 10.11
N ARG A 69 4.55 5.92 10.53
CA ARG A 69 5.61 5.48 11.46
C ARG A 69 7.00 5.66 10.86
N ILE A 70 7.17 5.38 9.58
CA ILE A 70 8.43 5.58 8.86
C ILE A 70 8.75 7.07 8.79
N GLY A 71 7.78 7.92 8.50
CA GLY A 71 7.90 9.37 8.53
C GLY A 71 8.91 9.96 7.54
N SER A 72 9.22 9.27 6.44
CA SER A 72 10.16 9.72 5.42
C SER A 72 9.45 10.39 4.25
N SER A 73 10.03 11.48 3.76
CA SER A 73 9.55 12.15 2.53
C SER A 73 9.67 11.30 1.27
N ARG A 74 10.40 10.18 1.34
CA ARG A 74 10.55 9.22 0.23
C ARG A 74 9.53 8.07 0.28
N VAL A 75 8.67 8.02 1.30
CA VAL A 75 7.67 6.95 1.45
C VAL A 75 6.29 7.57 1.42
N HIS A 76 5.46 7.07 0.53
CA HIS A 76 4.13 7.62 0.23
C HIS A 76 3.07 6.55 0.40
N HIS A 77 1.88 6.93 0.85
CA HIS A 77 0.69 6.09 0.84
C HIS A 77 -0.23 6.54 -0.30
N PHE A 78 -0.66 5.61 -1.15
CA PHE A 78 -1.55 5.91 -2.26
C PHE A 78 -2.78 5.00 -2.23
N LEU A 79 -3.96 5.61 -2.31
CA LEU A 79 -5.24 4.92 -2.42
C LEU A 79 -5.84 5.17 -3.81
N TYR A 80 -6.21 4.09 -4.50
CA TYR A 80 -6.97 4.20 -5.74
C TYR A 80 -8.40 4.69 -5.47
N THR A 81 -9.03 5.33 -6.44
CA THR A 81 -10.40 5.84 -6.31
C THR A 81 -11.40 4.73 -5.90
N LYS A 82 -11.24 3.53 -6.46
CA LYS A 82 -12.07 2.36 -6.13
C LYS A 82 -11.40 1.41 -5.14
N ASN A 83 -10.46 1.89 -4.36
CA ASN A 83 -9.72 1.07 -3.42
C ASN A 83 -10.65 0.25 -2.52
N GLY A 84 -10.43 -1.07 -2.45
CA GLY A 84 -11.26 -1.98 -1.66
C GLY A 84 -12.67 -2.24 -2.18
N SER A 85 -13.07 -1.63 -3.28
CA SER A 85 -14.45 -1.74 -3.79
C SER A 85 -14.57 -1.88 -5.31
N GLY A 86 -13.47 -1.97 -6.02
CA GLY A 86 -13.47 -2.00 -7.48
C GLY A 86 -13.97 -3.29 -8.09
N THR A 87 -13.67 -4.42 -7.47
CA THR A 87 -14.13 -5.75 -7.91
C THR A 87 -14.06 -6.75 -6.76
N PRO A 88 -15.02 -7.68 -6.66
CA PRO A 88 -15.01 -8.72 -5.64
C PRO A 88 -14.01 -9.86 -5.93
N GLY A 89 -13.46 -9.93 -7.14
CA GLY A 89 -12.52 -10.96 -7.58
C GLY A 89 -11.29 -10.35 -8.24
N HIS A 90 -10.62 -11.11 -9.11
CA HIS A 90 -9.47 -10.60 -9.84
C HIS A 90 -9.84 -9.41 -10.73
N ILE A 91 -8.93 -8.46 -10.85
CA ILE A 91 -9.10 -7.28 -11.71
C ILE A 91 -9.12 -7.71 -13.18
N ARG A 92 -9.93 -7.01 -13.96
CA ARG A 92 -10.05 -7.19 -15.40
C ARG A 92 -9.27 -6.09 -16.12
N ILE A 93 -9.24 -6.15 -17.44
CA ILE A 93 -8.51 -5.16 -18.26
C ILE A 93 -8.96 -3.71 -17.96
N PRO A 94 -10.27 -3.37 -17.92
CA PRO A 94 -10.68 -2.00 -17.63
C PRO A 94 -10.25 -1.49 -16.24
N GLU A 95 -10.31 -2.34 -15.22
CA GLU A 95 -9.86 -1.98 -13.87
C GLU A 95 -8.34 -1.82 -13.82
N ALA A 96 -7.59 -2.66 -14.53
CA ALA A 96 -6.13 -2.56 -14.60
C ALA A 96 -5.70 -1.27 -15.32
N GLU A 97 -6.38 -0.89 -16.40
CA GLU A 97 -6.14 0.36 -17.12
C GLU A 97 -6.41 1.56 -16.20
N GLN A 98 -7.53 1.56 -15.48
CA GLN A 98 -7.85 2.62 -14.52
C GLN A 98 -6.78 2.74 -13.43
N MET A 99 -6.35 1.63 -12.83
CA MET A 99 -5.29 1.62 -11.82
C MET A 99 -3.99 2.20 -12.38
N SER A 100 -3.61 1.79 -13.59
CA SER A 100 -2.41 2.29 -14.27
C SER A 100 -2.45 3.80 -14.47
N ASP A 101 -3.57 4.32 -14.94
CA ASP A 101 -3.75 5.76 -15.17
C ASP A 101 -3.70 6.55 -13.86
N GLU A 102 -4.36 6.08 -12.81
CA GLU A 102 -4.37 6.72 -11.50
C GLU A 102 -2.97 6.73 -10.87
N LEU A 103 -2.26 5.61 -10.92
CA LEU A 103 -0.90 5.53 -10.37
C LEU A 103 0.08 6.39 -11.16
N ALA A 104 0.00 6.39 -12.49
CA ALA A 104 0.84 7.23 -13.33
C ALA A 104 0.61 8.73 -13.04
N ALA A 105 -0.64 9.14 -12.89
CA ALA A 105 -0.99 10.51 -12.52
C ALA A 105 -0.45 10.88 -11.14
N TYR A 106 -0.54 9.97 -10.17
CA TYR A 106 0.01 10.18 -8.83
C TYR A 106 1.53 10.34 -8.87
N ILE A 107 2.25 9.46 -9.57
CA ILE A 107 3.71 9.55 -9.72
C ILE A 107 4.10 10.88 -10.35
N THR A 108 3.40 11.31 -11.39
CA THR A 108 3.63 12.60 -12.03
C THR A 108 3.43 13.77 -11.05
N SER A 109 2.44 13.66 -10.15
CA SER A 109 2.15 14.68 -9.14
C SER A 109 3.26 14.86 -8.10
N LEU A 110 4.14 13.87 -7.94
CA LEU A 110 5.29 13.96 -7.01
C LEU A 110 6.39 14.89 -7.51
N GLY A 111 6.31 15.35 -8.76
CA GLY A 111 7.27 16.28 -9.34
C GLY A 111 8.47 15.60 -10.02
N ASP A 112 9.27 16.41 -10.70
CA ASP A 112 10.41 15.89 -11.46
C ASP A 112 11.60 15.51 -10.56
N GLU A 113 11.66 16.08 -9.36
CA GLU A 113 12.73 15.81 -8.40
C GLU A 113 12.85 14.32 -8.02
N ILE A 114 11.78 13.56 -8.14
CA ILE A 114 11.81 12.12 -7.84
C ILE A 114 12.70 11.33 -8.81
N TRP A 115 13.03 11.89 -9.98
CA TRP A 115 13.85 11.28 -11.01
C TRP A 115 15.31 11.72 -10.95
N GLU A 116 15.67 12.60 -10.03
CA GLU A 116 17.04 13.08 -9.85
C GLU A 116 17.92 11.99 -9.22
N ASP A 117 19.12 11.88 -9.75
CA ASP A 117 20.13 10.94 -9.26
C ASP A 117 20.76 11.36 -7.90
#